data_d45baa2fa8139f4c1c17f7e468211828
#
_entry.id   d45baa2fa8139f4c1c17f7e468211828
#
_cell.length_a   1.000
_cell.length_b   1.000
_cell.length_c   1.000
_cell.angle_alpha   90.00
_cell.angle_beta   90.00
_cell.angle_gamma   90.00
#
_symmetry.space_group_name_H-M   'P 1'
#
loop_
_entity.id
_entity.type
_entity.pdbx_description
1 polymer ?
#
loop_
_entity_poly.entity_id
_entity_poly.type
_entity_poly.pdbx_seq_one_letter_code
_entity_poly.pdbx_strand_id
1 'polypeptide(L)'
;MFNIKEKGLTGFGLKYLALVFMVLDHIHYFFEFTGKVPIVFSWIGRLAAPLFLFCFVEGFIHTHDRKKYFLKIYLISVVMGVIQAGFYFALSPAVRGDGFFPQNGMLSSFAILFVVMQGIEWIREKKWVKGLTALIVPLIWPIIAYYCVFVPLMNANNSTGLALANMCALSFFANAYGNC
;
A
#
# COMPACT_ATOMS: atom_id res chain seq x y z
N MET A 1 27.24 1.88 38.17
CA MET A 1 26.38 0.85 37.56
C MET A 1 25.09 1.54 37.15
N PHE A 2 25.04 2.11 35.93
CA PHE A 2 23.89 2.86 35.43
C PHE A 2 22.83 1.86 35.00
N ASN A 3 21.73 1.81 35.74
CA ASN A 3 20.56 1.00 35.42
C ASN A 3 19.71 1.79 34.43
N ILE A 4 20.07 1.76 33.16
CA ILE A 4 19.23 2.27 32.08
C ILE A 4 18.11 1.24 31.90
N LYS A 5 17.00 1.45 32.59
CA LYS A 5 15.73 0.86 32.18
C LYS A 5 15.40 1.42 30.82
N GLU A 6 15.79 0.73 29.78
CA GLU A 6 15.36 1.01 28.41
C GLU A 6 13.84 0.86 28.36
N LYS A 7 13.15 1.99 28.51
CA LYS A 7 11.75 2.11 28.09
C LYS A 7 11.77 2.14 26.56
N GLY A 8 11.98 0.98 25.95
CA GLY A 8 11.78 0.84 24.50
C GLY A 8 10.38 1.28 24.12
N LEU A 9 10.24 1.86 22.93
CA LEU A 9 8.93 2.15 22.36
C LEU A 9 8.09 0.88 22.33
N THR A 10 6.91 0.94 22.92
CA THR A 10 5.96 -0.17 22.83
C THR A 10 5.53 -0.34 21.37
N GLY A 11 5.13 -1.55 20.95
CA GLY A 11 4.64 -1.78 19.58
C GLY A 11 3.50 -0.84 19.20
N PHE A 12 2.69 -0.37 20.16
CA PHE A 12 1.68 0.66 19.95
C PHE A 12 2.31 2.03 19.68
N GLY A 13 3.32 2.43 20.47
CA GLY A 13 4.02 3.69 20.27
C GLY A 13 4.71 3.77 18.91
N LEU A 14 5.28 2.65 18.45
CA LEU A 14 5.92 2.56 17.13
C LEU A 14 4.91 2.74 15.99
N LYS A 15 3.72 2.13 16.09
CA LYS A 15 2.63 2.31 15.11
C LYS A 15 2.14 3.74 15.06
N TYR A 16 2.01 4.39 16.22
CA TYR A 16 1.60 5.78 16.31
C TYR A 16 2.64 6.72 15.68
N LEU A 17 3.93 6.49 15.97
CA LEU A 17 5.02 7.26 15.37
C LEU A 17 5.03 7.10 13.83
N ALA A 18 4.89 5.89 13.34
CA ALA A 18 4.80 5.62 11.90
C ALA A 18 3.60 6.32 11.25
N LEU A 19 2.45 6.38 11.95
CA LEU A 19 1.26 7.10 11.49
C LEU A 19 1.53 8.61 11.39
N VAL A 20 2.16 9.21 12.39
CA VAL A 20 2.53 10.63 12.37
C VAL A 20 3.45 10.94 11.18
N PHE A 21 4.47 10.12 10.96
CA PHE A 21 5.38 10.30 9.81
C PHE A 21 4.64 10.15 8.47
N MET A 22 3.73 9.20 8.38
CA MET A 22 2.91 9.04 7.19
C MET A 22 2.02 10.26 6.92
N VAL A 23 1.43 10.86 7.96
CA VAL A 23 0.61 12.07 7.82
C VAL A 23 1.46 13.24 7.30
N LEU A 24 2.69 13.43 7.83
CA LEU A 24 3.60 14.47 7.36
C LEU A 24 3.95 14.27 5.87
N ASP A 25 4.23 13.04 5.46
CA ASP A 25 4.50 12.70 4.06
C ASP A 25 3.30 13.04 3.16
N HIS A 26 2.09 12.69 3.57
CA HIS A 26 0.88 12.99 2.81
C HIS A 26 0.59 14.49 2.73
N ILE A 27 0.86 15.25 3.79
CA ILE A 27 0.75 16.71 3.74
C ILE A 27 1.68 17.28 2.66
N HIS A 28 2.93 16.84 2.63
CA HIS A 28 3.86 17.26 1.56
C HIS A 28 3.35 16.78 0.20
N TYR A 29 3.02 15.51 0.05
CA TYR A 29 2.59 14.90 -1.21
C TYR A 29 1.37 15.60 -1.84
N PHE A 30 0.36 15.96 -1.04
CA PHE A 30 -0.83 16.61 -1.54
C PHE A 30 -0.68 18.12 -1.77
N PHE A 31 0.16 18.81 -0.99
CA PHE A 31 0.24 20.26 -0.99
C PHE A 31 1.59 20.83 -1.45
N GLU A 32 2.48 20.01 -1.97
CA GLU A 32 3.78 20.42 -2.52
C GLU A 32 3.63 21.50 -3.61
N PHE A 33 2.60 21.40 -4.46
CA PHE A 33 2.32 22.34 -5.53
C PHE A 33 2.11 23.80 -5.04
N THR A 34 1.79 23.99 -3.77
CA THR A 34 1.63 25.34 -3.19
C THR A 34 2.97 26.03 -2.90
N GLY A 35 4.08 25.29 -2.91
CA GLY A 35 5.42 25.78 -2.56
C GLY A 35 5.59 26.16 -1.08
N LYS A 36 4.55 25.96 -0.25
CA LYS A 36 4.57 26.38 1.18
C LYS A 36 4.97 25.25 2.13
N VAL A 37 4.92 24.00 1.68
CA VAL A 37 5.17 22.84 2.54
C VAL A 37 6.66 22.47 2.48
N PRO A 38 7.37 22.41 3.62
CA PRO A 38 8.79 22.08 3.67
C PRO A 38 9.07 20.66 3.18
N ILE A 39 10.10 20.48 2.35
CA ILE A 39 10.55 19.18 1.85
C ILE A 39 10.96 18.20 2.99
N VAL A 40 11.30 18.74 4.16
CA VAL A 40 11.63 17.95 5.35
C VAL A 40 10.50 17.02 5.76
N PHE A 41 9.24 17.37 5.48
CA PHE A 41 8.08 16.51 5.75
C PHE A 41 8.14 15.20 4.94
N SER A 42 8.55 15.28 3.67
CA SER A 42 8.76 14.08 2.84
C SER A 42 9.96 13.24 3.32
N TRP A 43 11.04 13.88 3.75
CA TRP A 43 12.20 13.15 4.28
C TRP A 43 11.87 12.37 5.55
N ILE A 44 11.17 12.99 6.48
CA ILE A 44 10.68 12.33 7.70
C ILE A 44 9.65 11.26 7.35
N GLY A 45 8.77 11.57 6.41
CA GLY A 45 7.71 10.67 5.95
C GLY A 45 8.23 9.35 5.38
N ARG A 46 9.39 9.37 4.71
CA ARG A 46 10.03 8.15 4.19
C ARG A 46 10.38 7.13 5.27
N LEU A 47 10.55 7.56 6.52
CA LEU A 47 10.77 6.66 7.66
C LEU A 47 9.50 5.89 8.05
N ALA A 48 8.32 6.35 7.65
CA ALA A 48 7.07 5.67 7.94
C ALA A 48 7.02 4.26 7.33
N ALA A 49 7.51 4.09 6.08
CA ALA A 49 7.46 2.83 5.37
C ALA A 49 8.21 1.69 6.09
N PRO A 50 9.49 1.83 6.50
CA PRO A 50 10.18 0.78 7.23
C PRO A 50 9.57 0.51 8.62
N LEU A 51 9.05 1.54 9.30
CA LEU A 51 8.39 1.37 10.58
C LEU A 51 7.08 0.56 10.45
N PHE A 52 6.26 0.88 9.45
CA PHE A 52 5.05 0.10 9.16
C PHE A 52 5.39 -1.32 8.73
N LEU A 53 6.44 -1.50 7.91
CA LEU A 53 6.91 -2.82 7.51
C LEU A 53 7.30 -3.68 8.72
N PHE A 54 8.05 -3.12 9.65
CA PHE A 54 8.41 -3.79 10.89
C PHE A 54 7.16 -4.20 11.68
N CYS A 55 6.23 -3.26 11.93
CA CYS A 55 4.99 -3.55 12.63
C CYS A 55 4.11 -4.58 11.92
N PHE A 56 4.17 -4.60 10.59
CA PHE A 56 3.44 -5.55 9.76
C PHE A 56 4.01 -6.97 9.91
N VAL A 57 5.34 -7.11 9.81
CA VAL A 57 6.02 -8.41 9.96
C VAL A 57 5.81 -8.96 11.37
N GLU A 58 5.97 -8.12 12.40
CA GLU A 58 5.69 -8.49 13.78
C GLU A 58 4.23 -8.95 13.97
N GLY A 59 3.28 -8.19 13.39
CA GLY A 59 1.87 -8.56 13.39
C GLY A 59 1.60 -9.88 12.67
N PHE A 60 2.28 -10.16 11.57
CA PHE A 60 2.16 -11.43 10.84
C PHE A 60 2.65 -12.62 11.67
N ILE A 61 3.81 -12.47 12.34
CA ILE A 61 4.41 -13.54 13.15
C ILE A 61 3.54 -13.88 14.37
N HIS A 62 2.98 -12.86 15.05
CA HIS A 62 2.24 -13.03 16.29
C HIS A 62 0.73 -13.26 16.09
N THR A 63 0.21 -13.13 14.87
CA THR A 63 -1.22 -13.32 14.60
C THR A 63 -1.59 -14.79 14.52
N HIS A 64 -2.56 -15.21 15.35
CA HIS A 64 -3.11 -16.56 15.32
C HIS A 64 -4.04 -16.78 14.11
N ASP A 65 -4.90 -15.81 13.80
CA ASP A 65 -5.86 -15.88 12.66
C ASP A 65 -5.37 -15.03 11.48
N ARG A 66 -4.59 -15.65 10.61
CA ARG A 66 -3.97 -14.98 9.46
C ARG A 66 -4.97 -14.51 8.41
N LYS A 67 -6.09 -15.22 8.26
CA LYS A 67 -7.14 -14.82 7.31
C LYS A 67 -7.78 -13.50 7.73
N LYS A 68 -8.10 -13.33 9.02
CA LYS A 68 -8.63 -12.07 9.55
C LYS A 68 -7.60 -10.94 9.45
N TYR A 69 -6.32 -11.24 9.68
CA TYR A 69 -5.26 -10.23 9.56
C TYR A 69 -5.13 -9.75 8.12
N PHE A 70 -5.07 -10.67 7.16
CA PHE A 70 -5.07 -10.35 5.73
C PHE A 70 -6.28 -9.52 5.33
N LEU A 71 -7.49 -9.94 5.74
CA LEU A 71 -8.72 -9.25 5.41
C LEU A 71 -8.73 -7.81 5.94
N LYS A 72 -8.21 -7.57 7.15
CA LYS A 72 -8.07 -6.22 7.71
C LYS A 72 -7.16 -5.34 6.85
N ILE A 73 -5.99 -5.84 6.47
CA ILE A 73 -5.04 -5.10 5.63
C ILE A 73 -5.66 -4.81 4.27
N TYR A 74 -6.30 -5.79 3.69
CA TYR A 74 -6.98 -5.67 2.41
C TYR A 74 -8.11 -4.62 2.45
N LEU A 75 -8.97 -4.67 3.45
CA LEU A 75 -10.05 -3.69 3.62
C LEU A 75 -9.51 -2.27 3.83
N ILE A 76 -8.46 -2.11 4.63
CA ILE A 76 -7.82 -0.79 4.82
C ILE A 76 -7.26 -0.28 3.49
N SER A 77 -6.64 -1.15 2.69
CA SER A 77 -6.14 -0.79 1.37
C SER A 77 -7.24 -0.34 0.42
N VAL A 78 -8.37 -1.06 0.39
CA VAL A 78 -9.54 -0.70 -0.42
C VAL A 78 -10.13 0.64 0.02
N VAL A 79 -10.33 0.84 1.33
CA VAL A 79 -10.86 2.11 1.88
C VAL A 79 -9.95 3.28 1.52
N MET A 80 -8.63 3.12 1.66
CA MET A 80 -7.68 4.16 1.25
C MET A 80 -7.72 4.41 -0.26
N GLY A 81 -7.89 3.38 -1.07
CA GLY A 81 -8.09 3.54 -2.52
C GLY A 81 -9.34 4.35 -2.85
N VAL A 82 -10.45 4.08 -2.18
CA VAL A 82 -11.70 4.85 -2.34
C VAL A 82 -11.52 6.32 -1.92
N ILE A 83 -10.86 6.57 -0.79
CA ILE A 83 -10.56 7.93 -0.31
C ILE A 83 -9.71 8.67 -1.34
N GLN A 84 -8.65 8.05 -1.84
CA GLN A 84 -7.76 8.67 -2.84
C GLN A 84 -8.46 8.97 -4.15
N ALA A 85 -9.31 8.07 -4.62
CA ALA A 85 -10.12 8.34 -5.81
C ALA A 85 -11.15 9.46 -5.57
N GLY A 86 -11.76 9.52 -4.38
CA GLY A 86 -12.61 10.64 -3.99
C GLY A 86 -11.87 11.98 -4.05
N PHE A 87 -10.63 12.02 -3.56
CA PHE A 87 -9.77 13.21 -3.67
C PHE A 87 -9.41 13.51 -5.13
N TYR A 88 -9.11 12.51 -5.94
CA TYR A 88 -8.84 12.72 -7.36
C TYR A 88 -10.03 13.34 -8.08
N PHE A 89 -11.23 12.81 -7.91
CA PHE A 89 -12.43 13.35 -8.58
C PHE A 89 -12.84 14.72 -8.04
N ALA A 90 -12.61 14.99 -6.74
CA ALA A 90 -13.00 16.26 -6.13
C ALA A 90 -11.99 17.40 -6.39
N LEU A 91 -10.69 17.11 -6.43
CA LEU A 91 -9.63 18.09 -6.46
C LEU A 91 -8.92 18.21 -7.81
N SER A 92 -8.78 17.12 -8.57
CA SER A 92 -7.91 17.10 -9.75
C SER A 92 -8.29 18.07 -10.86
N PRO A 93 -9.57 18.22 -11.27
CA PRO A 93 -9.91 19.15 -12.35
C PRO A 93 -9.89 20.63 -11.95
N ALA A 94 -10.13 20.93 -10.66
CA ALA A 94 -10.37 22.29 -10.19
C ALA A 94 -9.15 22.94 -9.50
N VAL A 95 -8.26 22.14 -8.92
CA VAL A 95 -7.20 22.63 -8.02
C VAL A 95 -5.80 22.33 -8.56
N ARG A 96 -5.64 21.24 -9.33
CA ARG A 96 -4.34 20.76 -9.79
C ARG A 96 -4.38 20.43 -11.28
N GLY A 97 -3.80 21.31 -12.09
CA GLY A 97 -3.72 21.14 -13.57
C GLY A 97 -2.55 20.28 -14.04
N ASP A 98 -1.76 19.68 -13.12
CA ASP A 98 -0.52 18.95 -13.40
C ASP A 98 -0.73 17.44 -13.67
N GLY A 99 -1.99 16.97 -13.77
CA GLY A 99 -2.30 15.55 -14.00
C GLY A 99 -1.99 14.64 -12.81
N PHE A 100 -1.85 15.20 -11.62
CA PHE A 100 -1.57 14.46 -10.40
C PHE A 100 -2.62 13.39 -10.11
N PHE A 101 -2.17 12.14 -10.01
CA PHE A 101 -2.99 11.00 -9.61
C PHE A 101 -2.45 10.41 -8.31
N PRO A 102 -3.19 10.46 -7.20
CA PRO A 102 -2.75 9.88 -5.93
C PRO A 102 -2.67 8.36 -6.01
N GLN A 103 -1.53 7.78 -5.64
CA GLN A 103 -1.29 6.34 -5.69
C GLN A 103 -1.26 5.74 -4.28
N ASN A 104 -1.98 4.64 -4.08
CA ASN A 104 -1.97 3.86 -2.84
C ASN A 104 -0.98 2.68 -2.92
N GLY A 105 0.31 2.96 -3.14
CA GLY A 105 1.31 1.91 -3.35
C GLY A 105 1.69 1.14 -2.09
N MET A 106 1.73 1.80 -0.92
CA MET A 106 2.28 1.21 0.30
C MET A 106 1.40 0.11 0.90
N LEU A 107 0.10 0.37 1.06
CA LEU A 107 -0.82 -0.61 1.64
C LEU A 107 -1.05 -1.80 0.70
N SER A 108 -1.06 -1.55 -0.59
CA SER A 108 -1.10 -2.60 -1.62
C SER A 108 0.11 -3.52 -1.53
N SER A 109 1.31 -2.94 -1.35
CA SER A 109 2.55 -3.70 -1.19
C SER A 109 2.53 -4.60 0.05
N PHE A 110 1.91 -4.17 1.15
CA PHE A 110 1.79 -5.00 2.36
C PHE A 110 0.88 -6.22 2.15
N ALA A 111 -0.17 -6.10 1.36
CA ALA A 111 -1.00 -7.27 1.07
C ALA A 111 -0.29 -8.27 0.14
N ILE A 112 0.49 -7.79 -0.83
CA ILE A 112 1.35 -8.67 -1.64
C ILE A 112 2.38 -9.35 -0.73
N LEU A 113 3.05 -8.59 0.12
CA LEU A 113 4.02 -9.12 1.06
C LEU A 113 3.41 -10.17 1.99
N PHE A 114 2.15 -9.98 2.43
CA PHE A 114 1.43 -10.98 3.22
C PHE A 114 1.31 -12.30 2.46
N VAL A 115 0.89 -12.25 1.20
CA VAL A 115 0.73 -13.45 0.36
C VAL A 115 2.07 -14.14 0.16
N VAL A 116 3.14 -13.38 -0.08
CA VAL A 116 4.51 -13.90 -0.23
C VAL A 116 4.98 -14.58 1.07
N MET A 117 4.84 -13.91 2.22
CA MET A 117 5.23 -14.48 3.51
C MET A 117 4.45 -15.76 3.83
N GLN A 118 3.15 -15.78 3.56
CA GLN A 118 2.31 -16.97 3.72
C GLN A 118 2.73 -18.09 2.75
N GLY A 119 3.11 -17.74 1.54
CA GLY A 119 3.64 -18.68 0.56
C GLY A 119 4.93 -19.35 1.02
N ILE A 120 5.86 -18.56 1.56
CA ILE A 120 7.13 -19.08 2.14
C ILE A 120 6.85 -20.06 3.28
N GLU A 121 5.89 -19.74 4.17
CA GLU A 121 5.53 -20.66 5.26
C GLU A 121 4.94 -21.97 4.75
N TRP A 122 4.06 -21.94 3.75
CA TRP A 122 3.53 -23.16 3.15
C TRP A 122 4.62 -24.02 2.51
N ILE A 123 5.65 -23.40 1.92
CA ILE A 123 6.82 -24.14 1.44
C ILE A 123 7.56 -24.80 2.60
N ARG A 124 7.78 -24.08 3.72
CA ARG A 124 8.41 -24.63 4.91
C ARG A 124 7.62 -25.78 5.54
N GLU A 125 6.29 -25.73 5.44
CA GLU A 125 5.38 -26.80 5.86
C GLU A 125 5.29 -27.96 4.84
N LYS A 126 6.14 -27.97 3.81
CA LYS A 126 6.14 -28.97 2.70
C LYS A 126 4.88 -28.97 1.85
N LYS A 127 4.07 -27.91 1.90
CA LYS A 127 2.89 -27.70 1.05
C LYS A 127 3.29 -26.94 -0.23
N TRP A 128 4.16 -27.56 -1.03
CA TRP A 128 4.84 -26.94 -2.17
C TRP A 128 3.88 -26.28 -3.18
N VAL A 129 2.80 -26.96 -3.54
CA VAL A 129 1.84 -26.47 -4.54
C VAL A 129 1.22 -25.14 -4.08
N LYS A 130 0.73 -25.09 -2.83
CA LYS A 130 0.11 -23.86 -2.28
C LYS A 130 1.13 -22.73 -2.11
N GLY A 131 2.34 -23.04 -1.68
CA GLY A 131 3.39 -22.06 -1.52
C GLY A 131 3.85 -21.49 -2.86
N LEU A 132 4.06 -22.34 -3.86
CA LEU A 132 4.48 -21.90 -5.18
C LEU A 132 3.41 -21.06 -5.89
N THR A 133 2.14 -21.46 -5.81
CA THR A 133 1.03 -20.66 -6.35
C THR A 133 0.94 -19.29 -5.68
N ALA A 134 1.12 -19.20 -4.35
CA ALA A 134 1.12 -17.93 -3.64
C ALA A 134 2.28 -17.00 -4.03
N LEU A 135 3.40 -17.53 -4.47
CA LEU A 135 4.53 -16.73 -4.98
C LEU A 135 4.36 -16.32 -6.45
N ILE A 136 3.81 -17.21 -7.28
CA ILE A 136 3.68 -16.97 -8.71
C ILE A 136 2.50 -16.08 -9.04
N VAL A 137 1.36 -16.24 -8.37
CA VAL A 137 0.14 -15.46 -8.65
C VAL A 137 0.38 -13.95 -8.53
N PRO A 138 1.03 -13.40 -7.49
CA PRO A 138 1.32 -11.98 -7.42
C PRO A 138 2.20 -11.45 -8.55
N LEU A 139 3.01 -12.28 -9.18
CA LEU A 139 3.87 -11.90 -10.30
C LEU A 139 3.12 -11.90 -11.64
N ILE A 140 2.24 -12.86 -11.84
CA ILE A 140 1.52 -13.03 -13.11
C ILE A 140 0.26 -12.15 -13.15
N TRP A 141 -0.42 -11.99 -12.03
CA TRP A 141 -1.67 -11.25 -11.93
C TRP A 141 -1.62 -9.82 -12.50
N PRO A 142 -0.59 -8.99 -12.24
CA PRO A 142 -0.50 -7.65 -12.81
C PRO A 142 -0.50 -7.67 -14.34
N ILE A 143 0.18 -8.63 -14.93
CA ILE A 143 0.25 -8.78 -16.39
C ILE A 143 -1.13 -9.12 -16.94
N ILE A 144 -1.81 -10.08 -16.33
CA ILE A 144 -3.18 -10.45 -16.73
C ILE A 144 -4.14 -9.27 -16.54
N ALA A 145 -4.11 -8.61 -15.40
CA ALA A 145 -4.96 -7.46 -15.12
C ALA A 145 -4.71 -6.31 -16.09
N TYR A 146 -3.46 -6.04 -16.43
CA TYR A 146 -3.10 -5.02 -17.40
C TYR A 146 -3.72 -5.30 -18.77
N TYR A 147 -3.48 -6.48 -19.33
CA TYR A 147 -3.97 -6.81 -20.68
C TYR A 147 -5.48 -7.07 -20.73
N CYS A 148 -6.07 -7.69 -19.70
CA CYS A 148 -7.48 -8.08 -19.72
C CYS A 148 -8.43 -6.98 -19.23
N VAL A 149 -7.97 -6.04 -18.42
CA VAL A 149 -8.83 -5.00 -17.82
C VAL A 149 -8.40 -3.61 -18.24
N PHE A 150 -7.13 -3.23 -18.01
CA PHE A 150 -6.68 -1.86 -18.23
C PHE A 150 -6.62 -1.50 -19.71
N VAL A 151 -6.05 -2.33 -20.57
CA VAL A 151 -5.95 -2.07 -22.01
C VAL A 151 -7.34 -1.91 -22.66
N PRO A 152 -8.32 -2.79 -22.43
CA PRO A 152 -9.68 -2.59 -22.96
C PRO A 152 -10.37 -1.31 -22.43
N LEU A 153 -10.18 -0.99 -21.14
CA LEU A 153 -10.77 0.23 -20.55
C LEU A 153 -10.12 1.51 -21.10
N MET A 154 -8.82 1.50 -21.34
CA MET A 154 -8.11 2.61 -21.98
C MET A 154 -8.58 2.80 -23.41
N ASN A 155 -8.72 1.73 -24.19
CA ASN A 155 -9.18 1.79 -25.58
C ASN A 155 -10.65 2.25 -25.67
N ALA A 156 -11.47 1.91 -24.67
CA ALA A 156 -12.85 2.39 -24.58
C ALA A 156 -12.97 3.84 -24.08
N ASN A 157 -11.85 4.50 -23.74
CA ASN A 157 -11.79 5.85 -23.16
C ASN A 157 -12.68 6.00 -21.88
N ASN A 158 -12.79 4.92 -21.11
CA ASN A 158 -13.67 4.83 -19.94
C ASN A 158 -12.90 5.21 -18.67
N SER A 159 -12.81 6.52 -18.39
CA SER A 159 -12.12 7.07 -17.22
C SER A 159 -12.71 6.57 -15.89
N THR A 160 -14.03 6.42 -15.81
CA THR A 160 -14.73 5.91 -14.61
C THR A 160 -14.39 4.43 -14.39
N GLY A 161 -14.38 3.63 -15.44
CA GLY A 161 -13.99 2.21 -15.37
C GLY A 161 -12.52 2.04 -14.94
N LEU A 162 -11.61 2.86 -15.44
CA LEU A 162 -10.21 2.91 -15.04
C LEU A 162 -10.04 3.27 -13.56
N ALA A 163 -10.80 4.27 -13.08
CA ALA A 163 -10.78 4.65 -11.69
C ALA A 163 -11.29 3.53 -10.78
N LEU A 164 -12.40 2.88 -11.15
CA LEU A 164 -12.93 1.73 -10.43
C LEU A 164 -11.98 0.52 -10.45
N ALA A 165 -11.33 0.24 -11.56
CA ALA A 165 -10.32 -0.81 -11.65
C ALA A 165 -9.11 -0.53 -10.76
N ASN A 166 -8.69 0.73 -10.64
CA ASN A 166 -7.67 1.16 -9.70
C ASN A 166 -8.10 1.08 -8.23
N MET A 167 -9.38 1.30 -7.94
CA MET A 167 -9.92 1.19 -6.58
C MET A 167 -10.08 -0.27 -6.13
N CYS A 168 -10.49 -1.16 -7.03
CA CYS A 168 -10.66 -2.55 -6.74
C CYS A 168 -9.30 -3.26 -6.56
N ALA A 169 -9.33 -4.46 -5.99
CA ALA A 169 -8.16 -5.32 -5.74
C ALA A 169 -7.23 -5.55 -6.94
N LEU A 170 -7.68 -5.23 -8.15
CA LEU A 170 -6.87 -5.24 -9.37
C LEU A 170 -5.70 -4.24 -9.29
N SER A 171 -5.87 -3.11 -8.61
CA SER A 171 -4.83 -2.10 -8.39
C SER A 171 -3.67 -2.59 -7.53
N PHE A 172 -3.88 -3.62 -6.72
CA PHE A 172 -2.81 -4.24 -5.95
C PHE A 172 -1.60 -4.62 -6.80
N PHE A 173 -1.85 -4.91 -8.05
CA PHE A 173 -0.87 -5.46 -8.94
C PHE A 173 -0.58 -4.57 -10.15
N ALA A 174 -1.46 -3.65 -10.49
CA ALA A 174 -1.30 -2.79 -11.65
C ALA A 174 -0.34 -1.61 -11.39
N ASN A 175 -0.23 -1.13 -10.15
CA ASN A 175 0.67 -0.03 -9.79
C ASN A 175 2.18 -0.37 -9.92
N ALA A 176 2.53 -1.63 -10.03
CA ALA A 176 3.92 -2.02 -10.25
C ALA A 176 4.42 -1.66 -11.66
N TYR A 177 3.53 -1.42 -12.61
CA TYR A 177 3.84 -1.17 -14.03
C TYR A 177 3.34 0.18 -14.56
N GLY A 178 2.64 0.97 -13.73
CA GLY A 178 2.03 2.23 -14.15
C GLY A 178 2.94 3.46 -14.16
N ASN A 179 4.24 3.30 -13.95
CA ASN A 179 5.24 4.38 -13.94
C ASN A 179 6.26 4.25 -15.08
N CYS A 180 5.82 3.92 -16.29
CA CYS A 180 6.60 4.08 -17.51
C CYS A 180 5.96 5.11 -18.41
#